data_601b9794e9508a4264a3a35e033db6a0
#
_entry.id   601b9794e9508a4264a3a35e033db6a0
#
_cell.length_a   1.000
_cell.length_b   1.000
_cell.length_c   1.000
_cell.angle_alpha   90.00
_cell.angle_beta   90.00
_cell.angle_gamma   90.00
#
_symmetry.space_group_name_H-M   'P 1'
#
loop_
_entity.id
_entity.type
_entity.pdbx_description
1 polymer ?
#
loop_
_entity_poly.entity_id
_entity_poly.type
_entity_poly.pdbx_seq_one_letter_code
_entity_poly.pdbx_strand_id
1 'polypeptide(L)'
;TSMVAQLIRRGIARANLQDLFSHSTLSDFCAHLQAATSGEDSPIPLCQGDGEETLFVFHASDGDISAWLPLASALNRRVFGLQAKSPQRFATLDQMIDEYVGCIRRQQPHGPYVLAGWSYGAFLAAGA
;
A
#
# COMPACT_ATOMS: atom_id res chain seq x y z
N THR A 1 0.86 11.26 16.10
CA THR A 1 -0.44 11.69 15.53
C THR A 1 -0.51 13.19 15.31
N SER A 2 0.05 14.00 16.22
CA SER A 2 0.05 15.46 16.07
C SER A 2 0.82 15.94 14.83
N MET A 3 1.92 15.29 14.46
CA MET A 3 2.70 15.63 13.28
C MET A 3 1.94 15.33 11.98
N VAL A 4 1.30 14.17 11.88
CA VAL A 4 0.47 13.81 10.74
C VAL A 4 -0.71 14.77 10.60
N ALA A 5 -1.38 15.12 11.71
CA ALA A 5 -2.47 16.09 11.73
C ALA A 5 -2.02 17.48 11.28
N GLN A 6 -0.82 17.92 11.67
CA GLN A 6 -0.26 19.20 11.23
C GLN A 6 0.06 19.21 9.73
N LEU A 7 0.60 18.11 9.20
CA LEU A 7 0.88 17.95 7.78
C LEU A 7 -0.41 18.01 6.95
N ILE A 8 -1.45 17.33 7.40
CA ILE A 8 -2.78 17.37 6.76
C ILE A 8 -3.34 18.79 6.76
N ARG A 9 -3.27 19.51 7.89
CA ARG A 9 -3.74 20.89 8.01
C ARG A 9 -3.00 21.86 7.09
N ARG A 10 -1.73 21.58 6.76
CA ARG A 10 -0.92 22.39 5.85
C ARG A 10 -1.16 22.06 4.37
N GLY A 11 -2.16 21.25 4.06
CA GLY A 11 -2.51 20.90 2.70
C GLY A 11 -1.65 19.81 2.08
N ILE A 12 -0.84 19.10 2.87
CA ILE A 12 -0.15 17.90 2.44
C ILE A 12 -1.15 16.74 2.52
N ALA A 13 -2.01 16.67 1.52
CA ALA A 13 -2.97 15.59 1.39
C ALA A 13 -2.21 14.26 1.21
N ARG A 14 -2.48 13.28 2.06
CA ARG A 14 -2.02 11.88 2.01
C ARG A 14 -0.93 11.48 3.00
N ALA A 15 -0.53 12.34 3.91
CA ALA A 15 0.26 11.90 5.04
C ALA A 15 -0.63 11.05 5.97
N ASN A 16 -0.23 9.85 6.24
CA ASN A 16 -0.91 8.96 7.19
C ASN A 16 0.09 8.36 8.18
N LEU A 17 -0.42 7.65 9.16
CA LEU A 17 0.40 7.05 10.20
C LEU A 17 1.40 6.02 9.64
N GLN A 18 1.01 5.32 8.60
CA GLN A 18 1.85 4.35 7.92
C GLN A 18 3.08 5.00 7.29
N ASP A 19 2.91 6.16 6.62
CA ASP A 19 4.02 6.88 6.02
C ASP A 19 5.06 7.27 7.07
N LEU A 20 4.60 7.65 8.26
CA LEU A 20 5.48 7.99 9.38
C LEU A 20 6.25 6.77 9.90
N PHE A 21 5.61 5.61 10.02
CA PHE A 21 6.25 4.39 10.49
C PHE A 21 7.17 3.74 9.45
N SER A 22 6.91 3.93 8.16
CA SER A 22 7.70 3.37 7.07
C SER A 22 9.02 4.12 6.86
N HIS A 23 9.16 5.34 7.38
CA HIS A 23 10.30 6.21 7.13
C HIS A 23 10.90 6.71 8.45
N SER A 24 12.14 6.30 8.71
CA SER A 24 12.84 6.58 9.98
C SER A 24 13.32 8.01 10.11
N THR A 25 13.47 8.75 9.00
CA THR A 25 13.90 10.14 8.99
C THR A 25 12.88 11.05 8.31
N LEU A 26 12.86 12.32 8.68
CA LEU A 26 12.01 13.33 8.04
C LEU A 26 12.33 13.46 6.53
N SER A 27 13.61 13.34 6.17
CA SER A 27 14.05 13.39 4.77
C SER A 27 13.46 12.25 3.95
N ASP A 28 13.52 11.01 4.48
CA ASP A 28 12.94 9.83 3.83
C ASP A 28 11.42 9.95 3.72
N PHE A 29 10.77 10.46 4.75
CA PHE A 29 9.34 10.70 4.76
C PHE A 29 8.92 11.73 3.70
N CYS A 30 9.65 12.84 3.58
CA CYS A 30 9.41 13.85 2.55
C CYS A 30 9.62 13.29 1.14
N ALA A 31 10.67 12.50 0.92
CA ALA A 31 10.92 11.84 -0.36
C ALA A 31 9.79 10.87 -0.72
N HIS A 32 9.27 10.11 0.26
CA HIS A 32 8.12 9.23 0.07
C HIS A 32 6.86 10.02 -0.32
N LEU A 33 6.56 11.12 0.35
CA LEU A 33 5.42 11.98 0.00
C LEU A 33 5.52 12.53 -1.43
N GLN A 34 6.72 12.94 -1.85
CA GLN A 34 6.96 13.40 -3.22
C GLN A 34 6.73 12.29 -4.25
N ALA A 35 7.23 11.09 -3.98
CA ALA A 35 6.99 9.92 -4.82
C ALA A 35 5.50 9.55 -4.89
N ALA A 36 4.78 9.66 -3.77
CA ALA A 36 3.33 9.41 -3.70
C ALA A 36 2.51 10.43 -4.52
N THR A 37 3.01 11.65 -4.70
CA THR A 37 2.36 12.68 -5.51
C THR A 37 2.64 12.53 -7.01
N SER A 38 3.64 11.76 -7.42
CA SER A 38 4.03 11.58 -8.82
C SER A 38 3.13 10.62 -9.63
N GLY A 39 2.05 10.14 -9.07
CA GLY A 39 0.96 9.49 -9.82
C GLY A 39 1.12 8.01 -10.13
N GLU A 40 2.22 7.37 -9.80
CA GLU A 40 2.38 5.94 -9.99
C GLU A 40 1.76 5.16 -8.83
N ASP A 41 0.81 4.30 -9.14
CA ASP A 41 0.20 3.37 -8.20
C ASP A 41 1.09 2.13 -8.01
N SER A 42 2.33 2.36 -7.60
CA SER A 42 3.24 1.27 -7.29
C SER A 42 2.89 0.67 -5.95
N PRO A 43 2.99 -0.66 -5.77
CA PRO A 43 2.82 -1.27 -4.47
C PRO A 43 3.81 -0.70 -3.46
N ILE A 44 3.33 -0.47 -2.23
CA ILE A 44 4.14 0.10 -1.15
C ILE A 44 4.87 -1.04 -0.43
N PRO A 45 6.21 -1.02 -0.34
CA PRO A 45 6.94 -2.05 0.41
C PRO A 45 6.67 -1.91 1.91
N LEU A 46 6.14 -2.96 2.52
CA LEU A 46 5.88 -3.03 3.97
C LEU A 46 6.97 -3.78 4.72
N CYS A 47 7.57 -4.76 4.10
CA CYS A 47 8.67 -5.54 4.64
C CYS A 47 9.58 -6.04 3.52
N GLN A 48 10.88 -6.00 3.76
CA GLN A 48 11.94 -6.42 2.82
C GLN A 48 12.49 -7.82 3.14
N GLY A 49 11.79 -8.63 3.92
CA GLY A 49 12.29 -9.91 4.41
C GLY A 49 13.00 -10.78 3.37
N ASP A 50 13.80 -11.74 3.84
CA ASP A 50 14.68 -12.58 3.02
C ASP A 50 13.99 -13.76 2.32
N GLY A 51 12.69 -13.93 2.54
CA GLY A 51 11.90 -15.00 1.92
C GLY A 51 11.80 -14.85 0.40
N GLU A 52 11.81 -15.97 -0.31
CA GLU A 52 11.69 -15.98 -1.78
C GLU A 52 10.31 -15.57 -2.27
N GLU A 53 9.26 -15.87 -1.50
CA GLU A 53 7.88 -15.53 -1.84
C GLU A 53 7.55 -14.09 -1.47
N THR A 54 6.87 -13.41 -2.38
CA THR A 54 6.34 -12.07 -2.17
C THR A 54 4.85 -12.14 -1.86
N LEU A 55 4.43 -11.49 -0.77
CA LEU A 55 3.03 -11.35 -0.39
C LEU A 55 2.53 -9.96 -0.78
N PHE A 56 1.42 -9.90 -1.51
CA PHE A 56 0.69 -8.67 -1.80
C PHE A 56 -0.55 -8.59 -0.92
N VAL A 57 -0.69 -7.50 -0.19
CA VAL A 57 -1.81 -7.26 0.73
C VAL A 57 -2.67 -6.09 0.25
N PHE A 58 -3.97 -6.25 0.34
CA PHE A 58 -4.94 -5.25 -0.12
C PHE A 58 -5.52 -4.47 1.06
N HIS A 59 -5.75 -3.18 0.84
CA HIS A 59 -6.39 -2.30 1.80
C HIS A 59 -7.82 -2.73 2.15
N ALA A 60 -8.31 -2.32 3.32
CA ALA A 60 -9.71 -2.42 3.69
C ALA A 60 -10.53 -1.27 3.07
N SER A 61 -11.77 -1.09 3.54
CA SER A 61 -12.68 -0.06 3.00
C SER A 61 -12.21 1.38 3.20
N ASP A 62 -11.32 1.60 4.16
CA ASP A 62 -10.70 2.90 4.45
C ASP A 62 -9.57 3.27 3.46
N GLY A 63 -9.15 2.34 2.62
CA GLY A 63 -8.05 2.54 1.68
C GLY A 63 -6.66 2.42 2.28
N ASP A 64 -6.55 2.20 3.58
CA ASP A 64 -5.27 2.16 4.31
C ASP A 64 -4.74 0.74 4.48
N ILE A 65 -3.43 0.60 4.49
CA ILE A 65 -2.72 -0.68 4.67
C ILE A 65 -1.92 -0.76 5.97
N SER A 66 -2.03 0.24 6.84
CA SER A 66 -1.30 0.30 8.12
C SER A 66 -1.59 -0.88 9.04
N ALA A 67 -2.79 -1.45 8.98
CA ALA A 67 -3.18 -2.64 9.73
C ALA A 67 -2.32 -3.88 9.41
N TRP A 68 -1.68 -3.91 8.25
CA TRP A 68 -0.81 -5.01 7.83
C TRP A 68 0.62 -4.93 8.39
N LEU A 69 1.05 -3.78 8.90
CA LEU A 69 2.43 -3.56 9.36
C LEU A 69 2.89 -4.57 10.43
N PRO A 70 2.11 -4.86 11.50
CA PRO A 70 2.53 -5.83 12.50
C PRO A 70 2.70 -7.23 11.92
N LEU A 71 1.80 -7.66 11.03
CA LEU A 71 1.87 -8.95 10.38
C LEU A 71 3.04 -9.01 9.39
N ALA A 72 3.22 -7.98 8.58
CA ALA A 72 4.32 -7.89 7.64
C ALA A 72 5.69 -8.02 8.33
N SER A 73 5.84 -7.33 9.46
CA SER A 73 7.07 -7.41 10.26
C SER A 73 7.33 -8.82 10.85
N ALA A 74 6.27 -9.56 11.17
CA ALA A 74 6.37 -10.88 11.76
C ALA A 74 6.64 -11.99 10.73
N LEU A 75 6.30 -11.79 9.47
CA LEU A 75 6.36 -12.84 8.44
C LEU A 75 7.75 -13.08 7.87
N ASN A 76 8.70 -12.20 8.06
CA ASN A 76 10.06 -12.26 7.51
C ASN A 76 10.12 -12.59 6.01
N ARG A 77 9.19 -12.04 5.24
CA ARG A 77 9.14 -12.17 3.77
C ARG A 77 8.90 -10.80 3.15
N ARG A 78 9.09 -10.70 1.84
CA ARG A 78 8.75 -9.47 1.12
C ARG A 78 7.24 -9.27 1.13
N VAL A 79 6.78 -8.12 1.62
CA VAL A 79 5.37 -7.75 1.66
C VAL A 79 5.18 -6.40 1.00
N PHE A 80 4.29 -6.34 0.03
CA PHE A 80 3.87 -5.12 -0.64
C PHE A 80 2.40 -4.86 -0.37
N GLY A 81 2.08 -3.62 -0.03
CA GLY A 81 0.71 -3.17 0.21
C GLY A 81 0.14 -2.41 -0.98
N LEU A 82 -1.09 -2.72 -1.32
CA LEU A 82 -1.89 -2.00 -2.32
C LEU A 82 -2.86 -1.08 -1.58
N GLN A 83 -2.52 0.20 -1.55
CA GLN A 83 -3.25 1.26 -0.86
C GLN A 83 -4.07 2.07 -1.85
N ALA A 84 -5.29 2.43 -1.50
CA ALA A 84 -6.11 3.32 -2.31
C ALA A 84 -5.68 4.76 -2.10
N LYS A 85 -5.05 5.37 -3.10
CA LYS A 85 -4.69 6.80 -3.07
C LYS A 85 -5.91 7.71 -3.17
N SER A 86 -6.89 7.31 -3.96
CA SER A 86 -8.15 8.02 -4.13
C SER A 86 -9.23 7.01 -4.52
N PRO A 87 -9.94 6.44 -3.53
CA PRO A 87 -10.96 5.42 -3.82
C PRO A 87 -12.04 5.90 -4.80
N GLN A 88 -12.34 7.20 -4.78
CA GLN A 88 -13.36 7.81 -5.65
C GLN A 88 -12.96 7.89 -7.13
N ARG A 89 -11.70 7.63 -7.45
CA ARG A 89 -11.20 7.65 -8.83
C ARG A 89 -11.70 6.45 -9.66
N PHE A 90 -12.11 5.39 -8.99
CA PHE A 90 -12.61 4.19 -9.64
C PHE A 90 -14.14 4.22 -9.71
N ALA A 91 -14.69 4.04 -10.91
CA ALA A 91 -16.12 3.97 -11.09
C ALA A 91 -16.69 2.61 -10.69
N THR A 92 -15.89 1.54 -10.79
CA THR A 92 -16.29 0.18 -10.47
C THR A 92 -15.18 -0.56 -9.71
N LEU A 93 -15.58 -1.62 -9.00
CA LEU A 93 -14.65 -2.53 -8.33
C LEU A 93 -13.69 -3.18 -9.33
N ASP A 94 -14.19 -3.57 -10.49
CA ASP A 94 -13.39 -4.24 -11.54
C ASP A 94 -12.27 -3.33 -12.03
N GLN A 95 -12.52 -2.04 -12.22
CA GLN A 95 -11.48 -1.08 -12.59
C GLN A 95 -10.39 -0.98 -11.52
N MET A 96 -10.77 -0.99 -10.26
CA MET A 96 -9.81 -0.97 -9.15
C MET A 96 -8.96 -2.24 -9.14
N ILE A 97 -9.59 -3.41 -9.32
CA ILE A 97 -8.90 -4.70 -9.37
C ILE A 97 -7.93 -4.75 -10.56
N ASP A 98 -8.35 -4.34 -11.74
CA ASP A 98 -7.51 -4.34 -12.95
C ASP A 98 -6.25 -3.49 -12.76
N GLU A 99 -6.39 -2.33 -12.13
CA GLU A 99 -5.26 -1.48 -11.84
C GLU A 99 -4.29 -2.11 -10.83
N TYR A 100 -4.83 -2.71 -9.77
CA TYR A 100 -3.99 -3.42 -8.79
C TYR A 100 -3.28 -4.63 -9.40
N VAL A 101 -3.95 -5.39 -10.25
CA VAL A 101 -3.32 -6.48 -11.01
C VAL A 101 -2.17 -5.95 -11.88
N GLY A 102 -2.38 -4.83 -12.54
CA GLY A 102 -1.32 -4.15 -13.29
C GLY A 102 -0.12 -3.78 -12.43
N CYS A 103 -0.36 -3.24 -11.23
CA CYS A 103 0.70 -2.92 -10.26
C CYS A 103 1.47 -4.16 -9.80
N ILE A 104 0.76 -5.23 -9.47
CA ILE A 104 1.35 -6.50 -9.04
C ILE A 104 2.25 -7.06 -10.13
N ARG A 105 1.77 -7.10 -11.38
CA ARG A 105 2.53 -7.62 -12.52
C ARG A 105 3.76 -6.78 -12.86
N ARG A 106 3.71 -5.47 -12.66
CA ARG A 106 4.91 -4.62 -12.80
C ARG A 106 5.95 -4.94 -11.75
N GLN A 107 5.53 -5.23 -10.51
CA GLN A 107 6.42 -5.59 -9.42
C GLN A 107 6.96 -7.02 -9.52
N GLN A 108 6.11 -7.96 -9.95
CA GLN A 108 6.44 -9.38 -10.14
C GLN A 108 5.81 -9.86 -11.45
N PRO A 109 6.59 -9.89 -12.56
CA PRO A 109 6.05 -10.22 -13.89
C PRO A 109 5.50 -11.64 -14.02
N HIS A 110 5.99 -12.57 -13.22
CA HIS A 110 5.61 -13.98 -13.28
C HIS A 110 5.14 -14.50 -11.93
N GLY A 111 4.09 -15.35 -11.96
CA GLY A 111 3.60 -16.04 -10.77
C GLY A 111 4.50 -17.20 -10.31
N PRO A 112 4.13 -17.89 -9.25
CA PRO A 112 2.86 -17.73 -8.54
C PRO A 112 2.75 -16.46 -7.72
N TYR A 113 1.53 -15.95 -7.53
CA TYR A 113 1.24 -14.79 -6.71
C TYR A 113 0.61 -15.20 -5.40
N VAL A 114 1.06 -14.64 -4.29
CA VAL A 114 0.44 -14.80 -2.97
C VAL A 114 -0.27 -13.51 -2.62
N LEU A 115 -1.58 -13.57 -2.49
CA LEU A 115 -2.45 -12.41 -2.26
C LEU A 115 -3.16 -12.58 -0.92
N ALA A 116 -3.29 -11.50 -0.17
CA ALA A 116 -4.06 -11.48 1.07
C ALA A 116 -4.89 -10.20 1.19
N GLY A 117 -6.06 -10.33 1.77
CA GLY A 117 -6.95 -9.22 2.06
C GLY A 117 -7.87 -9.57 3.21
N TRP A 118 -8.35 -8.55 3.91
CA TRP A 118 -9.38 -8.73 4.93
C TRP A 118 -10.48 -7.71 4.72
N SER A 119 -11.71 -8.03 5.15
CA SER A 119 -12.87 -7.18 4.91
C SER A 119 -13.03 -6.88 3.42
N TYR A 120 -13.15 -5.61 3.04
CA TYR A 120 -13.23 -5.19 1.63
C TYR A 120 -12.03 -5.66 0.80
N GLY A 121 -10.84 -5.67 1.38
CA GLY A 121 -9.62 -6.15 0.73
C GLY A 121 -9.68 -7.65 0.35
N ALA A 122 -10.50 -8.44 1.02
CA ALA A 122 -10.70 -9.84 0.64
C ALA A 122 -11.40 -9.98 -0.72
N PHE A 123 -12.34 -9.10 -1.04
CA PHE A 123 -12.98 -9.05 -2.36
C PHE A 123 -11.98 -8.63 -3.45
N LEU A 124 -11.10 -7.68 -3.14
CA LEU A 124 -10.05 -7.24 -4.05
C LEU A 124 -9.07 -8.38 -4.34
N ALA A 125 -8.61 -9.08 -3.30
CA ALA A 125 -7.70 -10.21 -3.44
C ALA A 125 -8.33 -11.38 -4.20
N ALA A 126 -9.61 -11.66 -3.97
CA ALA A 126 -10.33 -12.75 -4.64
C ALA A 126 -10.62 -12.44 -6.12
N GLY A 127 -10.78 -11.17 -6.48
CA GLY A 127 -11.02 -10.74 -7.86
C GLY A 127 -9.75 -10.57 -8.69
N ALA A 128 -8.62 -10.43 -8.00
CA ALA A 128 -7.34 -10.26 -8.66
C ALA A 128 -6.78 -11.60 -9.16
#